data_58d12817ed16fa146b3a7854529686d8
#
_entry.id   58d12817ed16fa146b3a7854529686d8
#
_cell.length_a   1.000
_cell.length_b   1.000
_cell.length_c   1.000
_cell.angle_alpha   90.00
_cell.angle_beta   90.00
_cell.angle_gamma   90.00
#
_symmetry.space_group_name_H-M   'P 1'
#
loop_
_entity.id
_entity.type
_entity.pdbx_description
1 polymer ?
#
loop_
_entity_poly.entity_id
_entity_poly.type
_entity_poly.pdbx_seq_one_letter_code
_entity_poly.pdbx_strand_id
1 'polypeptide(L)'
;ALEVAGDSMVEAGILDGDYALIRRTDVARDGEIVVALIEESEATLKYFRREGAMVRLDPANRSYDPQRYAPQQVRIQGRLAGLLRRYD
;
A
#
# COMPACT_ATOMS: atom_id res chain seq x y z
N ALA A 1 -5.48 3.65 -12.73
CA ALA A 1 -4.18 3.10 -12.32
C ALA A 1 -3.41 4.12 -11.49
N LEU A 2 -2.65 3.62 -10.52
CA LEU A 2 -1.82 4.44 -9.64
C LEU A 2 -0.37 4.25 -10.01
N GLU A 3 0.34 5.33 -10.30
CA GLU A 3 1.78 5.25 -10.56
C GLU A 3 2.54 5.10 -9.25
N VAL A 4 3.41 4.10 -9.19
CA VAL A 4 4.20 3.82 -7.99
C VAL A 4 5.43 4.72 -7.97
N ALA A 5 5.63 5.43 -6.86
CA ALA A 5 6.81 6.25 -6.65
C ALA A 5 7.61 5.69 -5.49
N GLY A 6 8.93 5.59 -5.69
CA GLY A 6 9.83 5.12 -4.65
C GLY A 6 9.99 3.60 -4.63
N ASP A 7 10.67 3.12 -3.61
CA ASP A 7 11.14 1.74 -3.54
C ASP A 7 10.65 0.97 -2.30
N SER A 8 9.62 1.46 -1.64
CA SER A 8 9.16 0.83 -0.39
C SER A 8 8.54 -0.55 -0.59
N MET A 9 8.24 -0.94 -1.83
CA MET A 9 7.58 -2.21 -2.14
C MET A 9 8.41 -3.07 -3.11
N VAL A 10 9.70 -2.81 -3.25
CA VAL A 10 10.54 -3.52 -4.23
C VAL A 10 10.67 -5.00 -3.94
N GLU A 11 10.64 -5.42 -2.66
CA GLU A 11 10.76 -6.84 -2.33
C GLU A 11 9.48 -7.62 -2.65
N ALA A 12 8.40 -6.93 -2.94
CA ALA A 12 7.19 -7.54 -3.48
C ALA A 12 7.15 -7.49 -5.01
N GLY A 13 8.24 -7.05 -5.64
CA GLY A 13 8.32 -6.96 -7.09
C GLY A 13 7.64 -5.72 -7.67
N ILE A 14 7.32 -4.74 -6.84
CA ILE A 14 6.67 -3.50 -7.26
C ILE A 14 7.72 -2.42 -7.29
N LEU A 15 8.00 -1.90 -8.49
CA LEU A 15 9.12 -0.99 -8.73
C LEU A 15 8.63 0.43 -8.97
N ASP A 16 9.53 1.38 -8.71
CA ASP A 16 9.31 2.79 -9.07
C ASP A 16 8.94 2.88 -10.55
N GLY A 17 7.90 3.63 -10.85
CA GLY A 17 7.42 3.78 -12.23
C GLY A 17 6.41 2.74 -12.69
N ASP A 18 6.18 1.68 -11.91
CA ASP A 18 5.12 0.73 -12.21
C ASP A 18 3.76 1.39 -12.09
N TYR A 19 2.77 0.83 -12.78
CA TYR A 19 1.38 1.25 -12.62
C TYR A 19 0.62 0.15 -11.89
N ALA A 20 0.09 0.48 -10.72
CA ALA A 20 -0.69 -0.45 -9.93
C ALA A 20 -2.14 -0.40 -10.38
N LEU A 21 -2.68 -1.57 -10.70
CA LEU A 21 -4.10 -1.72 -11.01
C LEU A 21 -4.81 -2.00 -9.70
N ILE A 22 -5.73 -1.12 -9.33
CA ILE A 22 -6.36 -1.13 -8.02
C ILE A 22 -7.82 -1.47 -8.15
N ARG A 23 -8.27 -2.45 -7.36
CA ARG A 23 -9.69 -2.73 -7.20
C ARG A 23 -10.20 -1.86 -6.06
N ARG A 24 -11.17 -1.02 -6.36
CA ARG A 24 -11.71 -0.10 -5.35
C ARG A 24 -12.43 -0.89 -4.26
N THR A 25 -12.07 -0.62 -3.01
CA THR A 25 -12.73 -1.20 -1.84
C THR A 25 -12.35 -0.36 -0.62
N ASP A 26 -13.20 -0.35 0.39
CA ASP A 26 -12.89 0.30 1.67
C ASP A 26 -12.58 -0.71 2.77
N VAL A 27 -12.51 -2.00 2.42
CA VAL A 27 -12.24 -3.09 3.35
C VAL A 27 -10.94 -3.77 2.98
N ALA A 28 -10.11 -4.07 3.97
CA ALA A 28 -8.83 -4.75 3.76
C ALA A 28 -8.70 -5.93 4.72
N ARG A 29 -7.98 -6.95 4.27
CA ARG A 29 -7.64 -8.13 5.06
C ARG A 29 -6.13 -8.17 5.29
N ASP A 30 -5.74 -8.78 6.39
CA ASP A 30 -4.32 -8.96 6.71
C ASP A 30 -3.58 -9.61 5.55
N GLY A 31 -2.44 -9.03 5.19
CA GLY A 31 -1.59 -9.55 4.14
C GLY A 31 -1.90 -9.06 2.75
N GLU A 32 -2.99 -8.34 2.55
CA GLU A 32 -3.28 -7.74 1.25
C GLU A 32 -2.43 -6.49 1.04
N ILE A 33 -2.06 -6.24 -0.21
CA ILE A 33 -1.43 -4.97 -0.58
C ILE A 33 -2.55 -4.00 -0.92
N VAL A 34 -2.56 -2.86 -0.24
CA VAL A 34 -3.65 -1.89 -0.36
C VAL A 34 -3.11 -0.51 -0.66
N VAL A 35 -3.99 0.33 -1.20
CA VAL A 35 -3.79 1.78 -1.24
C VAL A 35 -4.49 2.33 -0.02
N ALA A 36 -3.73 2.98 0.84
CA ALA A 36 -4.23 3.60 2.06
C ALA A 36 -4.00 5.10 1.99
N LEU A 37 -5.03 5.86 2.34
CA LEU A 37 -4.95 7.31 2.44
C LEU A 37 -4.70 7.66 3.90
N ILE A 38 -3.58 8.33 4.17
CA ILE A 38 -3.17 8.69 5.51
C ILE A 38 -3.59 10.11 5.80
N GLU A 39 -4.43 10.28 6.82
CA GLU A 39 -4.91 11.58 7.28
C GLU A 39 -5.46 12.44 6.14
N GLU A 40 -6.16 11.79 5.20
CA GLU A 40 -6.83 12.41 4.05
C GLU A 40 -5.88 13.19 3.11
N SER A 41 -4.57 12.95 3.20
CA SER A 41 -3.63 13.72 2.39
C SER A 41 -2.63 12.89 1.59
N GLU A 42 -2.14 11.78 2.12
CA GLU A 42 -1.08 11.01 1.47
C GLU A 42 -1.54 9.59 1.16
N ALA A 43 -1.50 9.21 -0.13
CA ALA A 43 -1.81 7.86 -0.56
C ALA A 43 -0.53 7.03 -0.59
N THR A 44 -0.58 5.82 -0.05
CA THR A 44 0.56 4.92 -0.01
C THR A 44 0.13 3.50 -0.36
N LEU A 45 1.04 2.72 -0.96
CA LEU A 45 0.82 1.33 -1.30
C LEU A 45 1.66 0.48 -0.35
N LYS A 46 1.01 -0.34 0.48
CA LYS A 46 1.68 -1.13 1.53
C LYS A 46 0.89 -2.40 1.79
N TYR A 47 1.52 -3.35 2.48
CA TYR A 47 0.79 -4.48 3.05
C TYR A 47 -0.04 -3.97 4.22
N PHE A 48 -1.28 -4.44 4.29
CA PHE A 48 -2.17 -4.12 5.38
C PHE A 48 -2.08 -5.19 6.46
N ARG A 49 -2.00 -4.76 7.71
CA ARG A 49 -2.08 -5.63 8.88
C ARG A 49 -2.90 -4.96 9.96
N ARG A 50 -3.73 -5.74 10.64
CA ARG A 50 -4.41 -5.25 11.83
C ARG A 50 -3.61 -5.72 13.03
N GLU A 51 -3.22 -4.80 13.89
CA GLU A 51 -2.40 -5.10 15.07
C GLU A 51 -3.13 -4.57 16.29
N GLY A 52 -3.92 -5.45 16.93
CA GLY A 52 -4.79 -5.02 18.02
C GLY A 52 -5.78 -3.97 17.55
N ALA A 53 -5.80 -2.82 18.23
CA ALA A 53 -6.67 -1.69 17.87
C ALA A 53 -6.03 -0.79 16.82
N MET A 54 -4.79 -1.09 16.39
CA MET A 54 -4.06 -0.25 15.44
C MET A 54 -4.06 -0.86 14.06
N VAL A 55 -3.81 -0.01 13.06
CA VAL A 55 -3.54 -0.44 11.68
C VAL A 55 -2.03 -0.35 11.48
N ARG A 56 -1.44 -1.43 10.97
CA ARG A 56 -0.03 -1.43 10.62
C ARG A 56 0.11 -1.53 9.11
N LEU A 57 0.91 -0.65 8.53
CA LEU A 57 1.22 -0.65 7.11
C LEU A 57 2.67 -1.08 6.95
N ASP A 58 2.88 -2.24 6.33
CA ASP A 58 4.20 -2.84 6.21
C ASP A 58 4.77 -2.58 4.82
N PRO A 59 5.98 -2.02 4.74
CA PRO A 59 6.68 -1.94 3.46
C PRO A 59 7.19 -3.33 3.05
N ALA A 60 7.46 -3.51 1.77
CA ALA A 60 8.16 -4.68 1.27
C ALA A 60 9.59 -4.26 0.90
N ASN A 61 10.29 -3.78 1.90
CA ASN A 61 11.68 -3.34 1.78
C ASN A 61 12.27 -3.27 3.18
N ARG A 62 13.30 -4.09 3.42
CA ARG A 62 13.92 -4.19 4.75
C ARG A 62 14.60 -2.91 5.22
N SER A 63 14.79 -1.94 4.32
CA SER A 63 15.37 -0.64 4.68
C SER A 63 14.36 0.32 5.29
N TYR A 64 13.07 -0.05 5.30
CA TYR A 64 12.00 0.78 5.85
C TYR A 64 11.29 0.03 6.97
N ASP A 65 10.87 0.77 7.98
CA ASP A 65 10.12 0.21 9.10
C ASP A 65 8.61 0.25 8.86
N PRO A 66 7.87 -0.72 9.41
CA PRO A 66 6.42 -0.63 9.43
C PRO A 66 5.94 0.63 10.14
N GLN A 67 4.80 1.16 9.70
CA GLN A 67 4.20 2.34 10.33
C GLN A 67 2.85 1.96 10.90
N ARG A 68 2.56 2.47 12.09
CA ARG A 68 1.33 2.17 12.81
C ARG A 68 0.49 3.42 12.97
N TYR A 69 -0.80 3.25 12.80
CA TYR A 69 -1.76 4.35 12.84
C TYR A 69 -2.99 3.94 13.62
N ALA A 70 -3.67 4.92 14.21
CA ALA A 70 -5.01 4.70 14.71
C ALA A 70 -5.95 4.48 13.51
N PRO A 71 -7.02 3.67 13.66
CA PRO A 71 -7.90 3.38 12.51
C PRO A 71 -8.49 4.62 11.84
N GLN A 72 -8.77 5.67 12.60
CA GLN A 72 -9.35 6.89 12.04
C GLN A 72 -8.35 7.70 11.21
N GLN A 73 -7.06 7.38 11.28
CA GLN A 73 -6.04 8.07 10.49
C GLN A 73 -5.87 7.46 9.10
N VAL A 74 -6.43 6.27 8.87
CA VAL A 74 -6.19 5.51 7.65
C VAL A 74 -7.52 5.18 6.99
N ARG A 75 -7.62 5.51 5.70
CA ARG A 75 -8.77 5.11 4.91
C ARG A 75 -8.31 4.24 3.74
N ILE A 76 -8.83 3.03 3.68
CA ILE A 76 -8.50 2.12 2.59
C ILE A 76 -9.25 2.57 1.34
N GLN A 77 -8.53 2.73 0.23
CA GLN A 77 -9.10 3.15 -1.04
C GLN A 77 -9.22 2.00 -2.03
N GLY A 78 -8.40 0.97 -1.87
CA GLY A 78 -8.44 -0.16 -2.76
C GLY A 78 -7.40 -1.19 -2.43
N ARG A 79 -7.43 -2.31 -3.16
CA ARG A 79 -6.42 -3.37 -3.03
C ARG A 79 -5.75 -3.59 -4.38
N LEU A 80 -4.52 -4.05 -4.33
CA LEU A 80 -3.76 -4.34 -5.54
C LEU A 80 -4.38 -5.51 -6.30
N ALA A 81 -4.71 -5.30 -7.56
CA ALA A 81 -5.26 -6.32 -8.44
C ALA A 81 -4.26 -6.75 -9.52
N GLY A 82 -3.30 -5.91 -9.85
CA GLY A 82 -2.29 -6.23 -10.83
C GLY A 82 -1.30 -5.11 -11.02
N LEU A 83 -0.30 -5.34 -11.87
CA LEU A 83 0.73 -4.35 -12.19
C LEU A 83 0.90 -4.25 -13.69
N LEU A 84 1.19 -3.04 -14.17
CA LEU A 84 1.64 -2.81 -15.54
C LEU A 84 3.02 -2.17 -15.49
N ARG A 85 3.92 -2.65 -16.31
CA ARG A 85 5.28 -2.12 -16.41
C ARG A 85 5.62 -1.90 -17.86
N ARG A 86 6.16 -0.73 -18.17
CA ARG A 86 6.59 -0.41 -19.53
C ARG A 86 8.04 -0.82 -19.72
N TYR A 87 8.30 -1.39 -20.88
CA TYR A 87 9.65 -1.66 -21.36
C TYR A 87 9.85 -0.88 -22.64
N ASP A 88 10.83 0.00 -22.65
CA ASP A 88 11.14 0.83 -23.83
C ASP A 88 12.32 0.26 -24.61
#